data_3dba81eb498aeeef2dcdfc79b36e60e0
#
_entry.id   3dba81eb498aeeef2dcdfc79b36e60e0
#
_cell.length_a   1.000
_cell.length_b   1.000
_cell.length_c   1.000
_cell.angle_alpha   90.00
_cell.angle_beta   90.00
_cell.angle_gamma   90.00
#
_symmetry.space_group_name_H-M   'P 1'
#
loop_
_entity.id
_entity.type
_entity.pdbx_description
1 polymer ?
#
loop_
_entity_poly.entity_id
_entity_poly.type
_entity_poly.pdbx_seq_one_letter_code
_entity_poly.pdbx_strand_id
1 'polypeptide(L)'
;MASRANHRVLLGYALVCAAALACANVAIAQADPAGPAVSGLPIVSDARLAGDAKQTRFVLDLDKTIRFHAFVLADPYRVVMDIPQVSFQLPAGTGIAGRGLVKAFRYGLVMPGGSRIVFDLSGPAKISNSYLLEAANGQPPRLVLELEEVDRTTFVQSLAPENRPELRPAIADANAALPAAAVTPPKATAAADSRPVVVIDPGHGGIDNGTQAGSESEKGLVLGFGLALRDRIEKSGKYRVVMTRTDDTFIPLADRVRIARNHSAALFVSIHADALPRHEGDAQGATIYTLSDRASDAEAERLAEAENKADAIGGVNLTEEPVEVADILIDLARRETRTFSNRFARLLMGEMKSTVRMHKHPLKSAGFKVLKAPDVPSVLIELGYVSNKGDLEHMVSENWRNRTVGSMAQAIDVFLAKRLATAGGPAN
;
A
#
# COMPACT_ATOMS: atom_id res chain seq x y z
N MET A 1 7.06 54.19 58.69
CA MET A 1 6.37 53.84 59.93
C MET A 1 6.07 52.35 59.82
N ALA A 2 6.88 51.52 60.40
CA ALA A 2 6.82 50.93 61.74
C ALA A 2 5.62 50.01 61.79
N SER A 3 5.69 48.77 62.18
CA SER A 3 6.55 48.02 63.11
C SER A 3 6.04 46.56 63.11
N ARG A 4 6.90 45.56 63.02
CA ARG A 4 7.21 44.60 64.08
C ARG A 4 6.01 43.78 64.61
N ALA A 5 6.08 42.56 64.96
CA ALA A 5 7.13 41.54 65.20
C ALA A 5 6.47 40.33 65.89
N ASN A 6 7.10 39.19 65.71
CA ASN A 6 7.43 38.21 66.77
C ASN A 6 6.26 37.55 67.56
N HIS A 7 6.24 36.29 67.82
CA HIS A 7 7.12 35.34 68.47
C HIS A 7 6.40 34.02 68.73
N ARG A 8 7.09 32.91 68.51
CA ARG A 8 7.51 31.86 69.51
C ARG A 8 6.43 30.86 70.02
N VAL A 9 6.60 29.60 69.67
CA VAL A 9 7.30 28.51 70.42
C VAL A 9 6.43 27.81 71.46
N LEU A 10 6.36 26.49 71.34
CA LEU A 10 6.64 25.43 72.33
C LEU A 10 5.90 24.16 71.93
N LEU A 11 6.56 23.14 71.50
CA LEU A 11 7.09 21.98 72.28
C LEU A 11 6.05 21.29 73.14
N GLY A 12 5.75 20.05 72.79
CA GLY A 12 5.06 19.08 73.64
C GLY A 12 5.38 17.64 73.17
N TYR A 13 6.31 17.02 73.87
CA TYR A 13 6.65 15.61 73.82
C TYR A 13 5.48 14.74 74.24
N ALA A 14 5.27 13.60 73.57
CA ALA A 14 4.89 12.36 74.26
C ALA A 14 5.24 11.14 73.41
N LEU A 15 6.06 10.40 73.97
CA LEU A 15 6.65 9.09 73.70
C LEU A 15 5.64 7.97 73.84
N VAL A 16 6.03 6.79 73.23
CA VAL A 16 5.70 5.38 73.65
C VAL A 16 4.52 4.73 72.88
N CYS A 17 4.73 3.78 72.06
CA CYS A 17 5.08 2.37 72.32
C CYS A 17 5.23 1.60 70.99
N ALA A 18 6.27 0.84 70.95
CA ALA A 18 6.56 -0.17 69.92
C ALA A 18 5.57 -1.34 69.99
N ALA A 19 5.13 -1.81 68.85
CA ALA A 19 4.74 -3.19 68.64
C ALA A 19 5.24 -3.61 67.27
N ALA A 20 6.29 -4.39 67.26
CA ALA A 20 6.82 -5.06 66.09
C ALA A 20 5.85 -6.17 65.69
N LEU A 21 5.26 -6.05 64.49
CA LEU A 21 4.70 -7.18 63.76
C LEU A 21 5.49 -7.37 62.48
N ALA A 22 6.37 -8.35 62.49
CA ALA A 22 7.07 -8.82 61.32
C ALA A 22 6.05 -9.54 60.42
N CYS A 23 5.56 -8.85 59.36
CA CYS A 23 4.92 -9.52 58.23
C CYS A 23 6.02 -9.90 57.23
N ALA A 24 6.34 -11.18 57.20
CA ALA A 24 7.16 -11.76 56.14
C ALA A 24 6.39 -11.62 54.80
N ASN A 25 6.83 -10.68 53.99
CA ASN A 25 6.43 -10.63 52.59
C ASN A 25 7.14 -11.76 51.82
N VAL A 26 6.45 -12.87 51.66
CA VAL A 26 6.79 -13.86 50.65
C VAL A 26 6.52 -13.23 49.30
N ALA A 27 7.55 -12.70 48.64
CA ALA A 27 7.50 -12.33 47.23
C ALA A 27 7.36 -13.63 46.44
N ILE A 28 6.13 -13.96 46.06
CA ILE A 28 5.89 -14.92 44.98
C ILE A 28 6.35 -14.24 43.71
N ALA A 29 7.55 -14.59 43.23
CA ALA A 29 7.97 -14.30 41.89
C ALA A 29 7.00 -15.04 40.95
N GLN A 30 6.02 -14.35 40.43
CA GLN A 30 5.31 -14.78 39.24
C GLN A 30 6.34 -14.78 38.11
N ALA A 31 6.82 -15.99 37.78
CA ALA A 31 7.47 -16.18 36.48
C ALA A 31 6.40 -15.98 35.43
N ASP A 32 6.46 -14.85 34.74
CA ASP A 32 5.73 -14.68 33.48
C ASP A 32 6.12 -15.87 32.58
N PRO A 33 5.15 -16.59 32.01
CA PRO A 33 5.47 -17.55 30.98
C PRO A 33 6.04 -16.71 29.81
N ALA A 34 7.34 -16.81 29.58
CA ALA A 34 7.97 -16.30 28.38
C ALA A 34 7.25 -16.95 27.19
N GLY A 35 6.28 -16.25 26.65
CA GLY A 35 5.74 -16.56 25.36
C GLY A 35 6.90 -16.63 24.36
N PRO A 36 6.78 -17.40 23.28
CA PRO A 36 7.85 -17.51 22.31
C PRO A 36 8.27 -16.10 21.91
N ALA A 37 9.54 -15.77 22.15
CA ALA A 37 10.10 -14.48 21.75
C ALA A 37 9.83 -14.35 20.25
N VAL A 38 8.95 -13.42 19.88
CA VAL A 38 8.75 -13.01 18.48
C VAL A 38 10.09 -12.43 18.08
N SER A 39 10.93 -13.24 17.46
CA SER A 39 12.21 -12.78 16.90
C SER A 39 11.86 -11.67 15.94
N GLY A 40 12.31 -10.44 16.21
CA GLY A 40 12.06 -9.29 15.36
C GLY A 40 12.41 -9.60 13.90
N LEU A 41 11.76 -8.92 12.96
CA LEU A 41 12.06 -9.04 11.53
C LEU A 41 13.56 -8.84 11.30
N PRO A 42 14.17 -9.54 10.32
CA PRO A 42 15.54 -9.24 9.89
C PRO A 42 15.68 -7.76 9.52
N ILE A 43 16.79 -7.16 9.87
CA ILE A 43 17.05 -5.73 9.61
C ILE A 43 18.03 -5.62 8.45
N VAL A 44 17.68 -4.79 7.47
CA VAL A 44 18.55 -4.34 6.40
C VAL A 44 19.11 -2.97 6.80
N SER A 45 20.43 -2.90 7.01
CA SER A 45 21.11 -1.70 7.55
C SER A 45 21.86 -0.88 6.49
N ASP A 46 22.28 -1.50 5.37
CA ASP A 46 22.93 -0.81 4.27
C ASP A 46 22.66 -1.51 2.93
N ALA A 47 22.65 -0.73 1.85
CA ALA A 47 22.49 -1.21 0.48
C ALA A 47 23.36 -0.38 -0.46
N ARG A 48 24.27 -1.02 -1.18
CA ARG A 48 25.25 -0.31 -2.03
C ARG A 48 25.51 -1.01 -3.36
N LEU A 49 25.81 -0.20 -4.37
CA LEU A 49 26.20 -0.62 -5.70
C LEU A 49 27.69 -0.34 -5.95
N ALA A 50 28.37 -1.27 -6.60
CA ALA A 50 29.77 -1.14 -7.04
C ALA A 50 29.93 -1.71 -8.45
N GLY A 51 31.00 -1.33 -9.14
CA GLY A 51 31.31 -1.82 -10.51
C GLY A 51 30.97 -0.78 -11.58
N ASP A 52 30.81 -1.25 -12.82
CA ASP A 52 30.66 -0.46 -14.05
C ASP A 52 29.57 -1.03 -14.97
N ALA A 53 29.50 -0.51 -16.23
CA ALA A 53 28.48 -0.92 -17.20
C ALA A 53 28.64 -2.35 -17.74
N LYS A 54 29.75 -3.06 -17.44
CA LYS A 54 29.95 -4.45 -17.82
C LYS A 54 29.63 -5.41 -16.69
N GLN A 55 30.04 -5.02 -15.47
CA GLN A 55 29.81 -5.82 -14.28
C GLN A 55 29.39 -4.91 -13.12
N THR A 56 28.26 -5.21 -12.52
CA THR A 56 27.73 -4.46 -11.38
C THR A 56 27.44 -5.41 -10.24
N ARG A 57 27.88 -5.03 -9.05
CA ARG A 57 27.64 -5.77 -7.80
C ARG A 57 26.74 -4.95 -6.89
N PHE A 58 25.70 -5.57 -6.41
CA PHE A 58 24.87 -5.07 -5.32
C PHE A 58 25.19 -5.82 -4.03
N VAL A 59 25.29 -5.11 -2.92
CA VAL A 59 25.55 -5.67 -1.59
C VAL A 59 24.52 -5.13 -0.62
N LEU A 60 23.86 -6.02 0.11
CA LEU A 60 22.87 -5.73 1.13
C LEU A 60 23.40 -6.23 2.48
N ASP A 61 23.56 -5.35 3.46
CA ASP A 61 24.00 -5.69 4.80
C ASP A 61 22.77 -6.02 5.68
N LEU A 62 22.87 -7.12 6.42
CA LEU A 62 21.78 -7.70 7.20
C LEU A 62 22.22 -7.92 8.66
N ASP A 63 21.28 -7.92 9.62
CA ASP A 63 21.57 -8.33 10.99
C ASP A 63 21.62 -9.86 11.16
N LYS A 64 20.98 -10.60 10.26
CA LYS A 64 20.94 -12.08 10.23
C LYS A 64 20.79 -12.62 8.82
N THR A 65 21.14 -13.88 8.62
CA THR A 65 21.02 -14.57 7.33
C THR A 65 19.56 -14.76 6.94
N ILE A 66 19.27 -14.59 5.64
CA ILE A 66 17.93 -14.78 5.07
C ILE A 66 18.01 -15.65 3.82
N ARG A 67 16.91 -16.29 3.45
CA ARG A 67 16.76 -16.90 2.13
C ARG A 67 16.43 -15.82 1.12
N PHE A 68 16.81 -16.01 -0.14
CA PHE A 68 16.45 -15.10 -1.20
C PHE A 68 16.32 -15.84 -2.52
N HIS A 69 15.60 -15.24 -3.45
CA HIS A 69 15.50 -15.69 -4.82
C HIS A 69 15.63 -14.48 -5.76
N ALA A 70 16.47 -14.60 -6.81
CA ALA A 70 16.67 -13.52 -7.76
C ALA A 70 16.42 -14.02 -9.18
N PHE A 71 15.76 -13.22 -10.01
CA PHE A 71 15.43 -13.52 -11.40
C PHE A 71 15.38 -12.25 -12.24
N VAL A 72 15.42 -12.42 -13.56
CA VAL A 72 15.36 -11.32 -14.54
C VAL A 72 13.98 -11.19 -15.15
N LEU A 73 13.59 -9.96 -15.50
CA LEU A 73 12.38 -9.65 -16.25
C LEU A 73 12.70 -8.77 -17.46
N ALA A 74 11.98 -9.02 -18.56
CA ALA A 74 12.02 -8.17 -19.76
C ALA A 74 10.94 -7.07 -19.69
N ASP A 75 11.08 -6.10 -20.58
CA ASP A 75 10.10 -5.08 -20.93
C ASP A 75 9.44 -4.33 -19.76
N PRO A 76 10.20 -3.46 -19.08
CA PRO A 76 11.60 -3.08 -19.24
C PRO A 76 12.58 -4.09 -18.59
N TYR A 77 13.89 -4.02 -18.92
CA TYR A 77 14.91 -4.85 -18.32
C TYR A 77 15.02 -4.61 -16.81
N ARG A 78 14.79 -5.65 -16.01
CA ARG A 78 14.81 -5.60 -14.55
C ARG A 78 15.44 -6.85 -13.95
N VAL A 79 15.99 -6.71 -12.77
CA VAL A 79 16.24 -7.84 -11.87
C VAL A 79 15.31 -7.69 -10.68
N VAL A 80 14.71 -8.77 -10.25
CA VAL A 80 13.86 -8.85 -9.07
C VAL A 80 14.51 -9.78 -8.07
N MET A 81 14.55 -9.37 -6.81
CA MET A 81 15.04 -10.16 -5.70
C MET A 81 13.96 -10.27 -4.64
N ASP A 82 13.46 -11.46 -4.42
CA ASP A 82 12.49 -11.79 -3.39
C ASP A 82 13.21 -12.25 -2.13
N ILE A 83 12.83 -11.68 -1.00
CA ILE A 83 13.37 -11.96 0.32
C ILE A 83 12.21 -12.10 1.33
N PRO A 84 12.38 -12.78 2.47
CA PRO A 84 11.41 -12.74 3.55
C PRO A 84 11.13 -11.29 3.98
N GLN A 85 10.05 -11.08 4.68
CA GLN A 85 9.77 -9.75 5.25
C GLN A 85 10.92 -9.29 6.14
N VAL A 86 11.44 -8.11 5.85
CA VAL A 86 12.54 -7.46 6.56
C VAL A 86 12.16 -6.03 6.95
N SER A 87 12.85 -5.47 7.93
CA SER A 87 12.81 -4.04 8.25
C SER A 87 13.93 -3.32 7.52
N PHE A 88 13.59 -2.47 6.55
CA PHE A 88 14.57 -1.64 5.85
C PHE A 88 14.87 -0.38 6.68
N GLN A 89 16.09 -0.31 7.21
CA GLN A 89 16.62 0.86 7.93
C GLN A 89 17.68 1.58 7.09
N LEU A 90 17.28 1.92 5.86
CA LEU A 90 18.16 2.55 4.87
C LEU A 90 17.96 4.08 4.88
N PRO A 91 19.02 4.85 4.59
CA PRO A 91 18.89 6.30 4.43
C PRO A 91 17.86 6.68 3.38
N ALA A 92 17.18 7.80 3.59
CA ALA A 92 16.23 8.34 2.62
C ALA A 92 16.93 8.58 1.26
N GLY A 93 16.27 8.17 0.17
CA GLY A 93 16.83 8.27 -1.17
C GLY A 93 17.76 7.13 -1.59
N THR A 94 17.96 6.12 -0.74
CA THR A 94 18.71 4.91 -1.15
C THR A 94 18.05 4.26 -2.35
N GLY A 95 18.83 3.99 -3.39
CA GLY A 95 18.37 3.37 -4.64
C GLY A 95 17.93 4.33 -5.74
N ILE A 96 17.73 5.62 -5.46
CA ILE A 96 17.35 6.62 -6.49
C ILE A 96 18.47 6.78 -7.53
N ALA A 97 19.70 6.84 -7.09
CA ALA A 97 20.88 6.90 -7.96
C ALA A 97 21.48 5.50 -8.14
N GLY A 98 21.53 5.05 -9.37
CA GLY A 98 22.13 3.77 -9.72
C GLY A 98 23.63 3.86 -10.00
N ARG A 99 24.21 2.71 -10.36
CA ARG A 99 25.61 2.58 -10.80
C ARG A 99 25.74 1.44 -11.81
N GLY A 100 26.55 1.65 -12.83
CA GLY A 100 26.86 0.63 -13.83
C GLY A 100 25.63 0.17 -14.63
N LEU A 101 25.31 -1.11 -14.54
CA LEU A 101 24.14 -1.71 -15.20
C LEU A 101 22.82 -1.34 -14.53
N VAL A 102 22.83 -0.92 -13.27
CA VAL A 102 21.63 -0.56 -12.51
C VAL A 102 21.40 0.95 -12.61
N LYS A 103 20.25 1.37 -13.14
CA LYS A 103 19.82 2.78 -13.18
C LYS A 103 19.32 3.28 -11.84
N ALA A 104 18.55 2.43 -11.19
CA ALA A 104 17.94 2.67 -9.88
C ALA A 104 17.51 1.33 -9.28
N PHE A 105 17.26 1.30 -7.98
CA PHE A 105 16.58 0.18 -7.36
C PHE A 105 15.58 0.67 -6.32
N ARG A 106 14.56 -0.14 -6.09
CA ARG A 106 13.48 0.08 -5.12
C ARG A 106 13.35 -1.13 -4.22
N TYR A 107 12.87 -0.93 -3.03
CA TYR A 107 12.69 -1.99 -2.05
C TYR A 107 11.48 -1.72 -1.17
N GLY A 108 10.85 -2.79 -0.68
CA GLY A 108 9.69 -2.68 0.21
C GLY A 108 8.94 -3.98 0.37
N LEU A 109 7.86 -3.90 1.12
CA LEU A 109 6.95 -5.01 1.37
C LEU A 109 6.05 -5.23 0.14
N VAL A 110 5.93 -6.47 -0.32
CA VAL A 110 5.04 -6.84 -1.43
C VAL A 110 3.87 -7.71 -0.99
N MET A 111 3.99 -8.37 0.17
CA MET A 111 2.92 -9.12 0.82
C MET A 111 3.30 -9.37 2.29
N PRO A 112 2.34 -9.67 3.17
CA PRO A 112 2.68 -10.12 4.52
C PRO A 112 3.64 -11.32 4.48
N GLY A 113 4.80 -11.18 5.11
CA GLY A 113 5.86 -12.19 5.12
C GLY A 113 6.88 -12.09 3.98
N GLY A 114 6.68 -11.21 2.97
CA GLY A 114 7.56 -11.08 1.81
C GLY A 114 7.94 -9.64 1.45
N SER A 115 9.23 -9.38 1.31
CA SER A 115 9.80 -8.14 0.79
C SER A 115 10.46 -8.37 -0.57
N ARG A 116 10.61 -7.33 -1.35
CA ARG A 116 11.19 -7.37 -2.68
C ARG A 116 12.14 -6.21 -2.91
N ILE A 117 13.20 -6.45 -3.71
CA ILE A 117 14.07 -5.42 -4.26
C ILE A 117 13.98 -5.53 -5.78
N VAL A 118 13.70 -4.44 -6.46
CA VAL A 118 13.63 -4.38 -7.93
C VAL A 118 14.70 -3.44 -8.45
N PHE A 119 15.53 -3.94 -9.34
CA PHE A 119 16.60 -3.19 -10.02
C PHE A 119 16.16 -2.86 -11.43
N ASP A 120 16.09 -1.58 -11.78
CA ASP A 120 15.90 -1.11 -13.15
C ASP A 120 17.25 -1.09 -13.86
N LEU A 121 17.36 -1.78 -14.99
CA LEU A 121 18.62 -1.93 -15.71
C LEU A 121 18.74 -0.93 -16.88
N SER A 122 19.99 -0.58 -17.21
CA SER A 122 20.31 0.25 -18.36
C SER A 122 20.24 -0.51 -19.70
N GLY A 123 20.36 -1.83 -19.65
CA GLY A 123 20.35 -2.74 -20.79
C GLY A 123 20.15 -4.18 -20.34
N PRO A 124 20.22 -5.15 -21.27
CA PRO A 124 20.10 -6.55 -20.95
C PRO A 124 21.30 -6.99 -20.11
N ALA A 125 21.03 -7.63 -18.97
CA ALA A 125 22.04 -8.19 -18.08
C ALA A 125 21.54 -9.49 -17.48
N LYS A 126 22.45 -10.43 -17.25
CA LYS A 126 22.19 -11.69 -16.54
C LYS A 126 22.66 -11.58 -15.09
N ILE A 127 22.08 -12.40 -14.23
CA ILE A 127 22.62 -12.67 -12.90
C ILE A 127 23.79 -13.62 -13.08
N SER A 128 25.04 -13.12 -12.92
CA SER A 128 26.22 -13.95 -13.02
C SER A 128 26.47 -14.74 -11.75
N ASN A 129 26.13 -14.16 -10.59
CA ASN A 129 26.22 -14.81 -9.30
C ASN A 129 25.28 -14.19 -8.27
N SER A 130 24.83 -14.98 -7.31
CA SER A 130 24.07 -14.50 -6.18
C SER A 130 24.30 -15.40 -4.97
N TYR A 131 24.70 -14.82 -3.84
CA TYR A 131 25.09 -15.59 -2.66
C TYR A 131 24.97 -14.78 -1.38
N LEU A 132 24.95 -15.51 -0.27
CA LEU A 132 24.94 -14.94 1.06
C LEU A 132 26.34 -15.17 1.68
N LEU A 133 26.94 -14.13 2.21
CA LEU A 133 28.11 -14.18 3.06
C LEU A 133 27.64 -14.17 4.51
N GLU A 134 28.06 -15.15 5.28
CA GLU A 134 27.81 -15.19 6.72
C GLU A 134 28.63 -14.11 7.47
N ALA A 135 28.18 -13.79 8.67
CA ALA A 135 28.92 -12.88 9.54
C ALA A 135 30.35 -13.42 9.80
N ALA A 136 31.35 -12.63 9.49
CA ALA A 136 32.75 -12.98 9.70
C ALA A 136 33.61 -11.75 9.96
N ASN A 137 34.64 -11.87 10.79
CA ASN A 137 35.62 -10.81 11.05
C ASN A 137 34.99 -9.46 11.47
N GLY A 138 33.94 -9.49 12.27
CA GLY A 138 33.20 -8.29 12.71
C GLY A 138 32.33 -7.63 11.64
N GLN A 139 32.22 -8.26 10.46
CA GLN A 139 31.27 -7.82 9.41
C GLN A 139 29.93 -8.55 9.55
N PRO A 140 28.81 -7.87 9.31
CA PRO A 140 27.49 -8.50 9.34
C PRO A 140 27.30 -9.47 8.18
N PRO A 141 26.27 -10.32 8.21
CA PRO A 141 25.86 -11.09 7.04
C PRO A 141 25.55 -10.17 5.85
N ARG A 142 25.94 -10.61 4.65
CA ARG A 142 25.74 -9.80 3.43
C ARG A 142 25.17 -10.63 2.31
N LEU A 143 24.11 -10.13 1.71
CA LEU A 143 23.61 -10.68 0.47
C LEU A 143 24.28 -9.95 -0.70
N VAL A 144 24.82 -10.72 -1.63
CA VAL A 144 25.53 -10.21 -2.80
C VAL A 144 24.84 -10.68 -4.07
N LEU A 145 24.60 -9.75 -4.99
CA LEU A 145 24.10 -10.00 -6.33
C LEU A 145 25.08 -9.42 -7.34
N GLU A 146 25.51 -10.23 -8.29
CA GLU A 146 26.44 -9.85 -9.35
C GLU A 146 25.74 -9.91 -10.70
N LEU A 147 25.79 -8.81 -11.43
CA LEU A 147 25.20 -8.64 -12.75
C LEU A 147 26.29 -8.48 -13.81
N GLU A 148 26.06 -9.08 -14.96
CA GLU A 148 26.96 -9.00 -16.12
C GLU A 148 26.16 -8.59 -17.36
N GLU A 149 26.70 -7.62 -18.12
CA GLU A 149 26.12 -7.22 -19.41
C GLU A 149 26.13 -8.39 -20.38
N VAL A 150 25.01 -8.58 -21.08
CA VAL A 150 24.88 -9.59 -22.13
C VAL A 150 24.17 -8.99 -23.34
N ASP A 151 24.27 -9.67 -24.49
CA ASP A 151 23.43 -9.32 -25.63
C ASP A 151 21.96 -9.71 -25.39
N ARG A 152 21.05 -9.12 -26.20
CA ARG A 152 19.60 -9.36 -26.07
C ARG A 152 19.23 -10.83 -26.25
N THR A 153 19.94 -11.56 -27.11
CA THR A 153 19.63 -12.98 -27.38
C THR A 153 19.93 -13.84 -26.16
N THR A 154 21.10 -13.64 -25.57
CA THR A 154 21.50 -14.30 -24.31
C THR A 154 20.56 -13.94 -23.17
N PHE A 155 20.13 -12.65 -23.08
CA PHE A 155 19.15 -12.23 -22.09
C PHE A 155 17.81 -12.95 -22.25
N VAL A 156 17.27 -13.03 -23.47
CA VAL A 156 15.98 -13.71 -23.75
C VAL A 156 16.07 -15.20 -23.41
N GLN A 157 17.22 -15.84 -23.65
CA GLN A 157 17.43 -17.23 -23.23
C GLN A 157 17.42 -17.39 -21.71
N SER A 158 17.87 -16.40 -20.95
CA SER A 158 17.84 -16.40 -19.49
C SER A 158 16.44 -16.21 -18.90
N LEU A 159 15.45 -15.79 -19.69
CA LEU A 159 14.05 -15.65 -19.32
C LEU A 159 13.26 -16.97 -19.36
N ALA A 160 13.90 -18.08 -19.75
CA ALA A 160 13.23 -19.38 -19.87
C ALA A 160 12.48 -19.77 -18.59
N PRO A 161 11.32 -20.46 -18.69
CA PRO A 161 10.33 -20.62 -17.62
C PRO A 161 10.71 -21.64 -16.55
N GLU A 162 11.98 -21.84 -16.25
CA GLU A 162 12.41 -22.78 -15.22
C GLU A 162 12.20 -22.19 -13.82
N ASN A 163 11.21 -22.77 -13.12
CA ASN A 163 11.01 -22.68 -11.67
C ASN A 163 10.93 -21.26 -11.08
N ARG A 164 9.85 -20.54 -11.37
CA ARG A 164 9.46 -19.41 -10.52
C ARG A 164 8.80 -19.97 -9.25
N PRO A 165 9.43 -19.86 -8.07
CA PRO A 165 8.69 -20.06 -6.85
C PRO A 165 7.63 -18.96 -6.79
N GLU A 166 6.36 -19.35 -6.81
CA GLU A 166 5.31 -18.41 -6.39
C GLU A 166 5.67 -17.89 -5.00
N LEU A 167 5.59 -16.58 -4.80
CA LEU A 167 5.62 -15.99 -3.46
C LEU A 167 4.44 -16.58 -2.68
N ARG A 168 4.66 -17.67 -1.96
CA ARG A 168 3.69 -18.23 -1.03
C ARG A 168 3.89 -17.57 0.32
N PRO A 169 2.82 -17.08 0.96
CA PRO A 169 2.92 -16.62 2.34
C PRO A 169 3.52 -17.74 3.20
N ALA A 170 4.45 -17.41 4.08
CA ALA A 170 5.07 -18.37 5.00
C ALA A 170 4.08 -19.11 5.94
N ILE A 171 2.80 -18.80 5.85
CA ILE A 171 1.71 -19.44 6.61
C ILE A 171 1.30 -20.81 6.00
N ALA A 172 1.74 -21.15 4.77
CA ALA A 172 1.36 -22.42 4.14
C ALA A 172 2.05 -23.65 4.76
N ASP A 173 3.20 -23.50 5.41
CA ASP A 173 3.95 -24.63 5.95
C ASP A 173 3.54 -25.04 7.38
N ALA A 174 2.69 -24.26 8.04
CA ALA A 174 2.19 -24.61 9.39
C ALA A 174 0.97 -25.56 9.38
N ASN A 175 0.41 -25.86 8.20
CA ASN A 175 -0.80 -26.68 8.06
C ASN A 175 -0.58 -28.06 7.40
N ALA A 176 0.67 -28.52 7.30
CA ALA A 176 0.98 -29.83 6.69
C ALA A 176 0.75 -31.05 7.63
N ALA A 177 0.08 -30.89 8.74
CA ALA A 177 -0.21 -32.00 9.66
C ALA A 177 -1.58 -31.90 10.34
N LEU A 178 -2.65 -31.83 9.54
CA LEU A 178 -3.98 -32.16 10.07
C LEU A 178 -4.63 -33.23 9.16
N PRO A 179 -5.11 -34.35 9.73
CA PRO A 179 -5.79 -35.39 8.95
C PRO A 179 -7.09 -34.84 8.37
N ALA A 180 -7.40 -35.26 7.16
CA ALA A 180 -8.65 -34.93 6.47
C ALA A 180 -9.86 -35.32 7.34
N ALA A 181 -10.38 -34.37 8.09
CA ALA A 181 -11.67 -34.50 8.74
C ALA A 181 -12.75 -34.16 7.69
N ALA A 182 -13.72 -35.03 7.56
CA ALA A 182 -14.86 -34.93 6.67
C ALA A 182 -15.47 -33.52 6.72
N VAL A 183 -15.56 -32.89 5.56
CA VAL A 183 -16.23 -31.58 5.38
C VAL A 183 -17.72 -31.81 5.54
N THR A 184 -18.22 -31.64 6.74
CA THR A 184 -19.63 -31.37 6.97
C THR A 184 -19.89 -29.94 6.54
N PRO A 185 -20.94 -29.66 5.74
CA PRO A 185 -21.23 -28.29 5.33
C PRO A 185 -21.48 -27.44 6.57
N PRO A 186 -20.91 -26.22 6.66
CA PRO A 186 -21.09 -25.38 7.81
C PRO A 186 -22.58 -25.07 7.98
N LYS A 187 -23.10 -25.45 9.12
CA LYS A 187 -24.45 -25.09 9.59
C LYS A 187 -24.56 -23.58 9.54
N ALA A 188 -25.56 -23.08 8.83
CA ALA A 188 -25.88 -21.66 8.72
C ALA A 188 -25.98 -21.04 10.12
N THR A 189 -24.96 -20.24 10.49
CA THR A 189 -24.95 -19.48 11.73
C THR A 189 -24.48 -18.07 11.46
N ALA A 190 -25.32 -17.12 11.83
CA ALA A 190 -25.32 -15.70 11.68
C ALA A 190 -25.84 -15.24 10.30
N ALA A 191 -26.88 -14.41 10.33
CA ALA A 191 -27.38 -13.71 9.16
C ALA A 191 -26.20 -13.00 8.49
N ALA A 192 -25.92 -13.37 7.23
CA ALA A 192 -24.85 -12.76 6.47
C ALA A 192 -25.07 -11.23 6.50
N ASP A 193 -24.03 -10.48 6.89
CA ASP A 193 -24.09 -9.02 6.93
C ASP A 193 -24.44 -8.51 5.51
N SER A 194 -25.71 -8.13 5.32
CA SER A 194 -26.28 -7.73 4.03
C SER A 194 -25.98 -6.27 3.67
N ARG A 195 -25.23 -5.56 4.51
CA ARG A 195 -24.86 -4.17 4.22
C ARG A 195 -24.03 -4.08 2.95
N PRO A 196 -24.31 -3.08 2.09
CA PRO A 196 -23.52 -2.88 0.87
C PRO A 196 -22.04 -2.67 1.21
N VAL A 197 -21.16 -3.24 0.39
CA VAL A 197 -19.72 -3.13 0.56
C VAL A 197 -19.19 -1.95 -0.24
N VAL A 198 -18.43 -1.09 0.40
CA VAL A 198 -17.59 -0.07 -0.24
C VAL A 198 -16.14 -0.52 -0.16
N VAL A 199 -15.47 -0.64 -1.30
CA VAL A 199 -14.02 -0.91 -1.33
C VAL A 199 -13.29 0.41 -1.47
N ILE A 200 -12.37 0.66 -0.54
CA ILE A 200 -11.45 1.80 -0.57
C ILE A 200 -10.06 1.28 -0.93
N ASP A 201 -9.49 1.90 -1.94
CA ASP A 201 -8.20 1.53 -2.49
C ASP A 201 -7.21 2.69 -2.33
N PRO A 202 -6.43 2.73 -1.25
CA PRO A 202 -5.31 3.65 -1.18
C PRO A 202 -4.26 3.25 -2.21
N GLY A 203 -4.00 4.10 -3.22
CA GLY A 203 -3.03 3.84 -4.28
C GLY A 203 -1.63 3.52 -3.75
N HIS A 204 -0.77 2.93 -4.61
CA HIS A 204 0.62 2.60 -4.28
C HIS A 204 0.77 1.67 -3.07
N GLY A 205 1.93 1.73 -2.40
CA GLY A 205 2.23 0.95 -1.19
C GLY A 205 3.50 0.10 -1.32
N GLY A 206 4.13 -0.20 -0.20
CA GLY A 206 5.35 -1.00 -0.13
C GLY A 206 6.48 -0.44 -0.99
N ILE A 207 6.88 -1.22 -1.99
CA ILE A 207 7.95 -0.87 -2.96
C ILE A 207 7.55 0.27 -3.90
N ASP A 208 6.27 0.51 -4.11
CA ASP A 208 5.75 1.62 -4.91
C ASP A 208 5.42 2.80 -4.00
N ASN A 209 6.29 3.81 -4.02
CA ASN A 209 6.11 5.01 -3.21
C ASN A 209 5.08 5.98 -3.78
N GLY A 210 4.67 5.81 -5.04
CA GLY A 210 4.01 6.87 -5.79
C GLY A 210 4.93 8.09 -5.92
N THR A 211 4.34 9.24 -6.03
CA THR A 211 5.05 10.52 -6.08
C THR A 211 5.61 10.90 -4.71
N GLN A 212 6.74 11.60 -4.71
CA GLN A 212 7.42 12.07 -3.50
C GLN A 212 7.64 13.58 -3.52
N ALA A 213 7.40 14.24 -2.38
CA ALA A 213 7.69 15.65 -2.17
C ALA A 213 8.31 15.85 -0.77
N GLY A 214 9.61 16.08 -0.73
CA GLY A 214 10.36 16.17 0.53
C GLY A 214 10.32 14.86 1.32
N SER A 215 9.81 14.91 2.55
CA SER A 215 9.61 13.75 3.42
C SER A 215 8.29 13.00 3.16
N GLU A 216 7.38 13.62 2.43
CA GLU A 216 6.05 13.07 2.19
C GLU A 216 6.06 12.15 0.96
N SER A 217 5.41 11.01 1.07
CA SER A 217 5.15 10.07 -0.04
C SER A 217 3.67 9.96 -0.29
N GLU A 218 3.30 9.85 -1.54
CA GLU A 218 1.91 9.64 -1.93
C GLU A 218 1.29 8.44 -1.22
N LYS A 219 1.98 7.30 -1.20
CA LYS A 219 1.48 6.08 -0.52
C LYS A 219 1.10 6.31 0.94
N GLY A 220 1.84 7.15 1.66
CA GLY A 220 1.57 7.49 3.07
C GLY A 220 0.36 8.40 3.20
N LEU A 221 0.28 9.45 2.37
CA LEU A 221 -0.82 10.40 2.35
C LEU A 221 -2.15 9.71 2.03
N VAL A 222 -2.21 8.92 0.95
CA VAL A 222 -3.45 8.26 0.51
C VAL A 222 -3.89 7.14 1.45
N LEU A 223 -2.93 6.46 2.13
CA LEU A 223 -3.26 5.51 3.19
C LEU A 223 -3.97 6.20 4.35
N GLY A 224 -3.42 7.32 4.83
CA GLY A 224 -4.05 8.11 5.89
C GLY A 224 -5.46 8.61 5.53
N PHE A 225 -5.68 8.99 4.27
CA PHE A 225 -6.99 9.34 3.75
C PHE A 225 -7.94 8.15 3.69
N GLY A 226 -7.47 7.01 3.16
CA GLY A 226 -8.26 5.79 3.06
C GLY A 226 -8.74 5.29 4.42
N LEU A 227 -7.86 5.28 5.42
CA LEU A 227 -8.20 4.91 6.80
C LEU A 227 -9.24 5.85 7.41
N ALA A 228 -9.06 7.17 7.25
CA ALA A 228 -10.02 8.15 7.74
C ALA A 228 -11.39 8.03 7.05
N LEU A 229 -11.42 7.75 5.75
CA LEU A 229 -12.66 7.53 4.99
C LEU A 229 -13.36 6.25 5.43
N ARG A 230 -12.63 5.14 5.63
CA ARG A 230 -13.15 3.90 6.22
C ARG A 230 -13.86 4.19 7.54
N ASP A 231 -13.16 4.79 8.48
CA ASP A 231 -13.66 5.06 9.82
C ASP A 231 -14.92 5.94 9.77
N ARG A 232 -14.95 6.91 8.87
CA ARG A 232 -16.11 7.79 8.67
C ARG A 232 -17.32 7.05 8.12
N ILE A 233 -17.13 6.14 7.16
CA ILE A 233 -18.22 5.35 6.56
C ILE A 233 -18.72 4.31 7.56
N GLU A 234 -17.84 3.57 8.21
CA GLU A 234 -18.21 2.54 9.19
C GLU A 234 -18.96 3.10 10.39
N LYS A 235 -18.59 4.30 10.84
CA LYS A 235 -19.31 5.02 11.92
C LYS A 235 -20.78 5.23 11.62
N SER A 236 -21.20 5.25 10.34
CA SER A 236 -22.61 5.36 9.96
C SER A 236 -23.41 4.09 10.24
N GLY A 237 -22.75 2.93 10.35
CA GLY A 237 -23.37 1.62 10.48
C GLY A 237 -24.10 1.10 9.24
N LYS A 238 -24.22 1.91 8.17
CA LYS A 238 -25.00 1.60 6.96
C LYS A 238 -24.26 0.70 5.96
N TYR A 239 -22.94 0.77 5.94
CA TYR A 239 -22.08 0.14 4.95
C TYR A 239 -21.00 -0.68 5.64
N ARG A 240 -20.49 -1.67 4.93
CA ARG A 240 -19.29 -2.39 5.29
C ARG A 240 -18.15 -1.89 4.41
N VAL A 241 -16.99 -1.62 4.99
CA VAL A 241 -15.82 -1.18 4.25
C VAL A 241 -14.81 -2.32 4.14
N VAL A 242 -14.23 -2.46 2.96
CA VAL A 242 -13.06 -3.32 2.70
C VAL A 242 -11.98 -2.41 2.15
N MET A 243 -10.77 -2.55 2.69
CA MET A 243 -9.59 -1.83 2.21
C MET A 243 -8.76 -2.77 1.33
N THR A 244 -8.17 -2.28 0.26
CA THR A 244 -7.18 -3.08 -0.51
C THR A 244 -5.88 -3.24 0.28
N ARG A 245 -5.50 -2.24 1.06
CA ARG A 245 -4.42 -2.28 2.04
C ARG A 245 -4.75 -1.41 3.26
N THR A 246 -4.25 -1.83 4.42
CA THR A 246 -4.38 -1.09 5.70
C THR A 246 -3.02 -0.69 6.27
N ASP A 247 -1.95 -1.03 5.58
CA ASP A 247 -0.56 -0.78 5.93
C ASP A 247 0.26 -0.41 4.68
N ASP A 248 1.58 -0.33 4.82
CA ASP A 248 2.49 -0.02 3.71
C ASP A 248 2.84 -1.28 2.89
N THR A 249 1.83 -2.01 2.41
CA THR A 249 1.98 -3.17 1.52
C THR A 249 1.70 -2.78 0.08
N PHE A 250 2.50 -3.30 -0.87
CA PHE A 250 2.22 -3.20 -2.31
C PHE A 250 1.12 -4.19 -2.71
N ILE A 251 0.12 -3.71 -3.44
CA ILE A 251 -0.95 -4.55 -4.00
C ILE A 251 -0.95 -4.37 -5.52
N PRO A 252 -0.75 -5.44 -6.31
CA PRO A 252 -0.86 -5.39 -7.78
C PRO A 252 -2.21 -4.87 -8.25
N LEU A 253 -2.25 -4.18 -9.39
CA LEU A 253 -3.49 -3.56 -9.91
C LEU A 253 -4.61 -4.58 -10.13
N ALA A 254 -4.28 -5.76 -10.68
CA ALA A 254 -5.25 -6.84 -10.88
C ALA A 254 -5.85 -7.34 -9.55
N ASP A 255 -5.06 -7.37 -8.48
CA ASP A 255 -5.49 -7.80 -7.15
C ASP A 255 -6.45 -6.79 -6.51
N ARG A 256 -6.22 -5.48 -6.71
CA ARG A 256 -7.15 -4.42 -6.26
C ARG A 256 -8.53 -4.61 -6.88
N VAL A 257 -8.58 -4.86 -8.20
CA VAL A 257 -9.82 -5.18 -8.93
C VAL A 257 -10.45 -6.48 -8.40
N ARG A 258 -9.64 -7.52 -8.18
CA ARG A 258 -10.11 -8.81 -7.66
C ARG A 258 -10.71 -8.69 -6.25
N ILE A 259 -10.11 -7.90 -5.37
CA ILE A 259 -10.65 -7.60 -4.03
C ILE A 259 -12.05 -7.01 -4.15
N ALA A 260 -12.23 -5.99 -5.01
CA ALA A 260 -13.54 -5.36 -5.21
C ALA A 260 -14.60 -6.36 -5.69
N ARG A 261 -14.25 -7.21 -6.66
CA ARG A 261 -15.16 -8.21 -7.23
C ARG A 261 -15.47 -9.34 -6.25
N ASN A 262 -14.47 -9.88 -5.56
CA ASN A 262 -14.64 -10.96 -4.57
C ASN A 262 -15.59 -10.56 -3.42
N HIS A 263 -15.63 -9.29 -3.09
CA HIS A 263 -16.54 -8.75 -2.08
C HIS A 263 -17.86 -8.24 -2.66
N SER A 264 -18.13 -8.44 -3.96
CA SER A 264 -19.32 -7.93 -4.65
C SER A 264 -19.56 -6.46 -4.32
N ALA A 265 -18.50 -5.64 -4.43
CA ALA A 265 -18.52 -4.26 -3.98
C ALA A 265 -19.63 -3.45 -4.69
N ALA A 266 -20.39 -2.71 -3.91
CA ALA A 266 -21.38 -1.77 -4.44
C ALA A 266 -20.72 -0.51 -5.03
N LEU A 267 -19.48 -0.22 -4.59
CA LEU A 267 -18.67 0.91 -5.05
C LEU A 267 -17.19 0.63 -4.76
N PHE A 268 -16.31 0.99 -5.69
CA PHE A 268 -14.86 1.01 -5.54
C PHE A 268 -14.34 2.44 -5.68
N VAL A 269 -13.51 2.87 -4.73
CA VAL A 269 -12.93 4.22 -4.68
C VAL A 269 -11.43 4.12 -4.52
N SER A 270 -10.69 4.38 -5.59
CA SER A 270 -9.23 4.51 -5.56
C SER A 270 -8.84 5.95 -5.21
N ILE A 271 -7.83 6.12 -4.35
CA ILE A 271 -7.39 7.42 -3.83
C ILE A 271 -5.92 7.61 -4.14
N HIS A 272 -5.60 8.70 -4.82
CA HIS A 272 -4.29 9.09 -5.31
C HIS A 272 -3.98 10.56 -4.99
N ALA A 273 -2.73 10.96 -5.17
CA ALA A 273 -2.24 12.33 -5.01
C ALA A 273 -0.95 12.52 -5.83
N ASP A 274 -1.07 12.54 -7.14
CA ASP A 274 0.04 12.50 -8.10
C ASP A 274 0.87 13.80 -8.14
N ALA A 275 1.90 13.83 -8.96
CA ALA A 275 2.65 15.02 -9.32
C ALA A 275 2.56 15.32 -10.81
N LEU A 276 2.47 16.59 -11.12
CA LEU A 276 2.70 17.03 -12.48
C LEU A 276 4.19 17.08 -12.82
N PRO A 277 4.56 16.76 -14.05
CA PRO A 277 5.89 17.02 -14.56
C PRO A 277 6.25 18.50 -14.41
N ARG A 278 7.51 18.80 -14.03
CA ARG A 278 8.02 20.14 -13.68
C ARG A 278 7.77 21.26 -14.69
N HIS A 279 7.28 20.96 -15.89
CA HIS A 279 7.08 21.91 -17.00
C HIS A 279 5.62 21.97 -17.50
N GLU A 280 4.68 21.34 -16.81
CA GLU A 280 3.28 21.23 -17.28
C GLU A 280 2.26 22.03 -16.46
N GLY A 281 2.61 23.27 -16.12
CA GLY A 281 1.66 24.25 -15.59
C GLY A 281 1.35 24.12 -14.10
N ASP A 282 0.52 25.05 -13.62
CA ASP A 282 0.06 25.13 -12.22
C ASP A 282 -1.24 24.33 -12.00
N ALA A 283 -1.30 23.05 -12.40
CA ALA A 283 -2.46 22.25 -12.07
C ALA A 283 -2.53 22.09 -10.54
N GLN A 284 -3.71 22.23 -10.01
CA GLN A 284 -3.98 22.20 -8.57
C GLN A 284 -5.43 21.82 -8.34
N GLY A 285 -5.69 21.24 -7.20
CA GLY A 285 -7.02 20.83 -6.78
C GLY A 285 -7.40 19.42 -7.23
N ALA A 286 -8.47 18.91 -6.64
CA ALA A 286 -8.90 17.53 -6.81
C ALA A 286 -9.51 17.25 -8.19
N THR A 287 -9.25 16.05 -8.71
CA THR A 287 -9.81 15.55 -9.98
C THR A 287 -10.39 14.15 -9.76
N ILE A 288 -11.49 13.83 -10.44
CA ILE A 288 -12.15 12.53 -10.36
C ILE A 288 -12.14 11.90 -11.74
N TYR A 289 -11.62 10.68 -11.80
CA TYR A 289 -11.47 9.92 -13.03
C TYR A 289 -12.43 8.73 -13.07
N THR A 290 -12.97 8.46 -14.26
CA THR A 290 -13.76 7.26 -14.58
C THR A 290 -13.09 6.47 -15.71
N LEU A 291 -13.39 5.19 -15.82
CA LEU A 291 -12.86 4.33 -16.87
C LEU A 291 -13.38 4.75 -18.25
N SER A 292 -12.47 4.88 -19.21
CA SER A 292 -12.79 5.07 -20.63
C SER A 292 -11.69 4.47 -21.51
N ASP A 293 -12.07 3.95 -22.68
CA ASP A 293 -11.12 3.43 -23.66
C ASP A 293 -10.34 4.56 -24.36
N ARG A 294 -10.86 5.80 -24.30
CA ARG A 294 -10.18 7.02 -24.76
C ARG A 294 -10.06 7.98 -23.60
N ALA A 295 -8.87 8.53 -23.42
CA ALA A 295 -8.66 9.58 -22.44
C ALA A 295 -9.42 10.85 -22.81
N SER A 296 -9.89 11.60 -21.81
CA SER A 296 -10.59 12.88 -21.99
C SER A 296 -9.67 13.98 -22.50
N ASP A 297 -8.40 13.91 -22.14
CA ASP A 297 -7.33 14.82 -22.55
C ASP A 297 -5.96 14.17 -22.37
N ALA A 298 -4.89 14.82 -22.86
CA ALA A 298 -3.53 14.30 -22.83
C ALA A 298 -2.97 14.16 -21.40
N GLU A 299 -3.43 14.97 -20.44
CA GLU A 299 -3.04 14.86 -19.03
C GLU A 299 -3.62 13.57 -18.42
N ALA A 300 -4.90 13.27 -18.66
CA ALA A 300 -5.54 12.05 -18.23
C ALA A 300 -4.91 10.78 -18.84
N GLU A 301 -4.49 10.86 -20.10
CA GLU A 301 -3.79 9.76 -20.78
C GLU A 301 -2.45 9.46 -20.11
N ARG A 302 -1.63 10.49 -19.89
CA ARG A 302 -0.32 10.33 -19.24
C ARG A 302 -0.44 9.81 -17.80
N LEU A 303 -1.41 10.34 -17.04
CA LEU A 303 -1.66 9.85 -15.69
C LEU A 303 -2.03 8.37 -15.70
N ALA A 304 -2.97 7.96 -16.53
CA ALA A 304 -3.35 6.55 -16.63
C ALA A 304 -2.20 5.65 -17.08
N GLU A 305 -1.32 6.13 -17.99
CA GLU A 305 -0.11 5.40 -18.37
C GLU A 305 0.88 5.26 -17.22
N ALA A 306 1.04 6.31 -16.39
CA ALA A 306 1.92 6.28 -15.22
C ALA A 306 1.39 5.29 -14.17
N GLU A 307 0.12 5.40 -13.80
CA GLU A 307 -0.54 4.51 -12.84
C GLU A 307 -0.54 3.05 -13.29
N ASN A 308 -0.78 2.81 -14.58
CA ASN A 308 -0.77 1.46 -15.15
C ASN A 308 0.63 0.79 -15.14
N LYS A 309 1.70 1.54 -14.84
CA LYS A 309 3.06 1.00 -14.67
C LYS A 309 3.38 0.56 -13.24
N ALA A 310 2.48 0.75 -12.28
CA ALA A 310 2.69 0.35 -10.88
C ALA A 310 3.12 -1.11 -10.74
N ASP A 311 2.51 -2.03 -11.49
CA ASP A 311 2.87 -3.46 -11.49
C ASP A 311 4.31 -3.69 -11.98
N ALA A 312 4.76 -2.92 -12.98
CA ALA A 312 6.15 -2.95 -13.42
C ALA A 312 7.10 -2.44 -12.33
N ILE A 313 6.70 -1.42 -11.56
CA ILE A 313 7.42 -0.90 -10.40
C ILE A 313 7.54 -2.00 -9.34
N GLY A 314 6.45 -2.72 -9.07
CA GLY A 314 6.41 -3.85 -8.14
C GLY A 314 7.15 -5.11 -8.62
N GLY A 315 7.70 -5.11 -9.86
CA GLY A 315 8.36 -6.28 -10.43
C GLY A 315 7.38 -7.40 -10.78
N VAL A 316 6.13 -7.09 -11.08
CA VAL A 316 5.14 -8.05 -11.57
C VAL A 316 5.44 -8.37 -13.03
N ASN A 317 5.23 -9.62 -13.44
CA ASN A 317 5.39 -10.03 -14.84
C ASN A 317 4.16 -9.63 -15.64
N LEU A 318 4.30 -8.63 -16.49
CA LEU A 318 3.21 -8.08 -17.30
C LEU A 318 2.79 -9.00 -18.47
N THR A 319 3.56 -10.04 -18.79
CA THR A 319 3.25 -10.99 -19.88
C THR A 319 2.23 -12.05 -19.45
N GLU A 320 1.87 -12.14 -18.19
CA GLU A 320 0.92 -13.09 -17.62
C GLU A 320 -0.48 -12.50 -17.39
N GLU A 321 -0.78 -11.32 -17.95
CA GLU A 321 -2.14 -10.77 -17.86
C GLU A 321 -3.13 -11.73 -18.55
N PRO A 322 -4.22 -12.15 -17.88
CA PRO A 322 -5.22 -13.01 -18.51
C PRO A 322 -5.82 -12.31 -19.72
N VAL A 323 -5.87 -13.00 -20.85
CA VAL A 323 -6.60 -12.53 -22.03
C VAL A 323 -8.09 -12.51 -21.65
N GLU A 324 -8.67 -11.31 -21.59
CA GLU A 324 -10.11 -11.17 -21.37
C GLU A 324 -10.87 -11.80 -22.54
N VAL A 325 -11.61 -12.88 -22.27
CA VAL A 325 -12.55 -13.45 -23.23
C VAL A 325 -13.68 -12.44 -23.41
N ALA A 326 -13.84 -11.92 -24.62
CA ALA A 326 -14.92 -11.01 -24.95
C ALA A 326 -16.27 -11.74 -24.92
N ASP A 327 -17.02 -11.51 -23.83
CA ASP A 327 -18.40 -11.99 -23.69
C ASP A 327 -19.35 -10.79 -23.84
N ILE A 328 -20.40 -10.93 -24.65
CA ILE A 328 -21.44 -9.90 -24.89
C ILE A 328 -22.10 -9.48 -23.56
N LEU A 329 -22.27 -10.40 -22.63
CA LEU A 329 -22.82 -10.12 -21.30
C LEU A 329 -21.88 -9.24 -20.47
N ILE A 330 -20.56 -9.42 -20.61
CA ILE A 330 -19.56 -8.58 -19.96
C ILE A 330 -19.60 -7.15 -20.52
N ASP A 331 -19.80 -6.98 -21.82
CA ASP A 331 -19.89 -5.66 -22.44
C ASP A 331 -21.13 -4.88 -21.96
N LEU A 332 -22.27 -5.56 -21.81
CA LEU A 332 -23.49 -4.95 -21.27
C LEU A 332 -23.30 -4.53 -19.80
N ALA A 333 -22.73 -5.38 -18.96
CA ALA A 333 -22.40 -5.08 -17.59
C ALA A 333 -21.44 -3.88 -17.47
N ARG A 334 -20.42 -3.82 -18.35
CA ARG A 334 -19.49 -2.68 -18.43
C ARG A 334 -20.19 -1.35 -18.73
N ARG A 335 -21.17 -1.34 -19.65
CA ARG A 335 -21.94 -0.12 -20.00
C ARG A 335 -22.76 0.39 -18.84
N GLU A 336 -23.44 -0.50 -18.13
CA GLU A 336 -24.20 -0.15 -16.95
C GLU A 336 -23.28 0.38 -15.83
N THR A 337 -22.19 -0.34 -15.56
CA THR A 337 -21.19 0.04 -14.56
C THR A 337 -20.57 1.40 -14.87
N ARG A 338 -20.21 1.70 -16.13
CA ARG A 338 -19.74 3.03 -16.55
C ARG A 338 -20.78 4.12 -16.26
N THR A 339 -22.07 3.85 -16.47
CA THR A 339 -23.13 4.80 -16.20
C THR A 339 -23.19 5.12 -14.70
N PHE A 340 -23.12 4.12 -13.85
CA PHE A 340 -23.08 4.30 -12.39
C PHE A 340 -21.81 5.01 -11.93
N SER A 341 -20.65 4.67 -12.46
CA SER A 341 -19.38 5.34 -12.17
C SER A 341 -19.45 6.83 -12.50
N ASN A 342 -19.92 7.18 -13.68
CA ASN A 342 -20.11 8.59 -14.11
C ASN A 342 -21.12 9.34 -13.24
N ARG A 343 -22.20 8.67 -12.81
CA ARG A 343 -23.20 9.26 -11.90
C ARG A 343 -22.59 9.54 -10.53
N PHE A 344 -21.82 8.57 -9.99
CA PHE A 344 -21.13 8.76 -8.73
C PHE A 344 -20.06 9.86 -8.82
N ALA A 345 -19.26 9.89 -9.87
CA ALA A 345 -18.23 10.92 -10.07
C ALA A 345 -18.82 12.34 -10.06
N ARG A 346 -19.97 12.57 -10.73
CA ARG A 346 -20.66 13.88 -10.71
C ARG A 346 -21.19 14.24 -9.33
N LEU A 347 -21.73 13.28 -8.61
CA LEU A 347 -22.23 13.48 -7.25
C LEU A 347 -21.07 13.82 -6.31
N LEU A 348 -19.98 13.05 -6.39
CA LEU A 348 -18.78 13.24 -5.59
C LEU A 348 -18.17 14.63 -5.84
N MET A 349 -18.04 15.05 -7.10
CA MET A 349 -17.60 16.40 -7.44
C MET A 349 -18.52 17.46 -6.81
N GLY A 350 -19.84 17.25 -6.84
CA GLY A 350 -20.81 18.17 -6.26
C GLY A 350 -20.63 18.36 -4.77
N GLU A 351 -20.39 17.29 -4.03
CA GLU A 351 -20.17 17.32 -2.58
C GLU A 351 -18.77 17.89 -2.24
N MET A 352 -17.73 17.48 -2.99
CA MET A 352 -16.35 17.89 -2.70
C MET A 352 -16.09 19.38 -2.97
N LYS A 353 -16.70 19.97 -4.00
CA LYS A 353 -16.43 21.37 -4.40
C LYS A 353 -16.72 22.41 -3.31
N SER A 354 -17.51 22.07 -2.31
CA SER A 354 -17.81 22.94 -1.16
C SER A 354 -16.72 22.91 -0.07
N THR A 355 -15.86 21.89 -0.08
CA THR A 355 -14.87 21.62 0.96
C THR A 355 -13.44 21.58 0.44
N VAL A 356 -13.27 21.31 -0.86
CA VAL A 356 -11.97 21.09 -1.51
C VAL A 356 -11.88 21.96 -2.77
N ARG A 357 -10.72 22.51 -3.02
CA ARG A 357 -10.45 23.11 -4.33
C ARG A 357 -10.48 22.02 -5.38
N MET A 358 -11.32 22.20 -6.40
CA MET A 358 -11.37 21.31 -7.54
C MET A 358 -10.47 21.81 -8.67
N HIS A 359 -9.92 20.90 -9.46
CA HIS A 359 -9.22 21.23 -10.71
C HIS A 359 -10.17 21.96 -11.69
N LYS A 360 -9.61 22.74 -12.63
CA LYS A 360 -10.41 23.47 -13.65
C LYS A 360 -11.31 22.53 -14.49
N HIS A 361 -10.86 21.31 -14.70
CA HIS A 361 -11.60 20.21 -15.33
C HIS A 361 -11.68 19.02 -14.36
N PRO A 362 -12.61 19.05 -13.40
CA PRO A 362 -12.58 18.12 -12.27
C PRO A 362 -13.12 16.73 -12.59
N LEU A 363 -13.73 16.55 -13.75
CA LEU A 363 -14.21 15.24 -14.22
C LEU A 363 -13.46 14.87 -15.49
N LYS A 364 -12.68 13.80 -15.40
CA LYS A 364 -11.87 13.26 -16.48
C LYS A 364 -12.11 11.76 -16.65
N SER A 365 -11.57 11.18 -17.70
CA SER A 365 -11.63 9.73 -17.93
C SER A 365 -10.42 9.26 -18.72
N ALA A 366 -9.97 8.04 -18.43
CA ALA A 366 -8.88 7.38 -19.16
C ALA A 366 -8.86 5.86 -18.88
N GLY A 367 -7.90 5.16 -19.48
CA GLY A 367 -7.76 3.70 -19.44
C GLY A 367 -7.09 3.15 -18.18
N PHE A 368 -7.52 3.54 -16.99
CA PHE A 368 -6.96 3.06 -15.73
C PHE A 368 -7.22 1.56 -15.52
N LYS A 369 -6.18 0.75 -15.36
CA LYS A 369 -6.29 -0.69 -15.10
C LYS A 369 -7.06 -0.99 -13.82
N VAL A 370 -6.83 -0.21 -12.76
CA VAL A 370 -7.48 -0.38 -11.45
C VAL A 370 -9.00 -0.18 -11.49
N LEU A 371 -9.54 0.50 -12.51
CA LEU A 371 -10.97 0.75 -12.68
C LEU A 371 -11.67 -0.27 -13.61
N LYS A 372 -10.98 -1.34 -14.05
CA LYS A 372 -11.49 -2.27 -15.07
C LYS A 372 -12.47 -3.33 -14.56
N ALA A 373 -12.95 -3.26 -13.32
CA ALA A 373 -13.99 -4.16 -12.86
C ALA A 373 -15.27 -4.02 -13.71
N PRO A 374 -15.73 -5.07 -14.39
CA PRO A 374 -16.87 -4.95 -15.31
C PRO A 374 -18.20 -4.78 -14.59
N ASP A 375 -18.26 -5.17 -13.34
CA ASP A 375 -19.45 -5.34 -12.50
C ASP A 375 -19.46 -4.43 -11.25
N VAL A 376 -18.41 -3.62 -11.04
CA VAL A 376 -18.28 -2.74 -9.87
C VAL A 376 -18.14 -1.28 -10.32
N PRO A 377 -19.09 -0.39 -9.98
CA PRO A 377 -18.91 1.04 -10.19
C PRO A 377 -17.65 1.55 -9.50
N SER A 378 -16.78 2.22 -10.27
CA SER A 378 -15.43 2.56 -9.83
C SER A 378 -15.04 3.98 -10.22
N VAL A 379 -14.35 4.68 -9.33
CA VAL A 379 -13.71 5.97 -9.58
C VAL A 379 -12.30 6.00 -9.01
N LEU A 380 -11.42 6.82 -9.62
CA LEU A 380 -10.14 7.21 -9.06
C LEU A 380 -10.20 8.70 -8.74
N ILE A 381 -9.72 9.07 -7.57
CA ILE A 381 -9.73 10.44 -7.07
C ILE A 381 -8.30 10.88 -6.88
N GLU A 382 -7.87 11.88 -7.62
CA GLU A 382 -6.69 12.66 -7.28
C GLU A 382 -7.10 13.71 -6.27
N LEU A 383 -6.56 13.67 -5.05
CA LEU A 383 -6.86 14.64 -3.99
C LEU A 383 -6.27 16.02 -4.25
N GLY A 384 -5.27 16.09 -5.10
CA GLY A 384 -4.49 17.23 -5.51
C GLY A 384 -3.13 16.75 -6.00
N TYR A 385 -2.21 17.66 -6.19
CA TYR A 385 -0.88 17.36 -6.72
C TYR A 385 0.18 17.60 -5.64
N VAL A 386 0.93 16.56 -5.23
CA VAL A 386 2.01 16.70 -4.22
C VAL A 386 3.14 17.62 -4.70
N SER A 387 3.28 17.82 -6.02
CA SER A 387 4.20 18.80 -6.61
C SER A 387 3.75 20.25 -6.40
N ASN A 388 2.47 20.50 -6.11
CA ASN A 388 1.93 21.81 -5.79
C ASN A 388 1.98 22.05 -4.29
N LYS A 389 2.70 23.10 -3.86
CA LYS A 389 2.90 23.41 -2.44
C LYS A 389 1.58 23.63 -1.68
N GLY A 390 0.60 24.31 -2.29
CA GLY A 390 -0.69 24.57 -1.66
C GLY A 390 -1.51 23.29 -1.49
N ASP A 391 -1.53 22.40 -2.49
CA ASP A 391 -2.22 21.13 -2.40
C ASP A 391 -1.55 20.21 -1.35
N LEU A 392 -0.21 20.19 -1.30
CA LEU A 392 0.52 19.41 -0.30
C LEU A 392 0.23 19.91 1.12
N GLU A 393 0.28 21.24 1.37
CA GLU A 393 -0.08 21.83 2.66
C GLU A 393 -1.50 21.46 3.10
N HIS A 394 -2.43 21.36 2.15
CA HIS A 394 -3.78 20.88 2.42
C HIS A 394 -3.79 19.39 2.78
N MET A 395 -3.15 18.53 1.99
CA MET A 395 -3.18 17.08 2.16
C MET A 395 -2.57 16.61 3.48
N VAL A 396 -1.55 17.29 3.99
CA VAL A 396 -0.97 17.00 5.32
C VAL A 396 -1.83 17.54 6.47
N SER A 397 -2.78 18.46 6.21
CA SER A 397 -3.65 19.05 7.23
C SER A 397 -4.76 18.07 7.65
N GLU A 398 -4.77 17.71 8.93
CA GLU A 398 -5.83 16.86 9.49
C GLU A 398 -7.23 17.49 9.36
N ASN A 399 -7.37 18.78 9.56
CA ASN A 399 -8.64 19.49 9.42
C ASN A 399 -9.15 19.42 7.98
N TRP A 400 -8.28 19.63 6.99
CA TRP A 400 -8.65 19.52 5.59
C TRP A 400 -9.03 18.07 5.23
N ARG A 401 -8.26 17.08 5.69
CA ARG A 401 -8.56 15.65 5.52
C ARG A 401 -9.94 15.30 6.06
N ASN A 402 -10.25 15.71 7.28
CA ASN A 402 -11.54 15.41 7.92
C ASN A 402 -12.73 16.02 7.16
N ARG A 403 -12.62 17.24 6.64
CA ARG A 403 -13.65 17.86 5.80
C ARG A 403 -13.81 17.15 4.47
N THR A 404 -12.69 16.82 3.80
CA THR A 404 -12.68 16.11 2.51
C THR A 404 -13.31 14.72 2.66
N VAL A 405 -12.90 13.96 3.65
CA VAL A 405 -13.48 12.65 3.98
C VAL A 405 -14.97 12.76 4.31
N GLY A 406 -15.40 13.84 4.98
CA GLY A 406 -16.80 14.10 5.27
C GLY A 406 -17.64 14.25 4.01
N SER A 407 -17.17 15.05 3.02
CA SER A 407 -17.87 15.23 1.73
C SER A 407 -17.85 13.96 0.86
N MET A 408 -16.75 13.19 0.88
CA MET A 408 -16.67 11.90 0.19
C MET A 408 -17.68 10.89 0.77
N ALA A 409 -17.73 10.76 2.10
CA ALA A 409 -18.68 9.87 2.77
C ALA A 409 -20.14 10.28 2.50
N GLN A 410 -20.45 11.57 2.46
CA GLN A 410 -21.76 12.09 2.09
C GLN A 410 -22.15 11.70 0.66
N ALA A 411 -21.24 11.84 -0.29
CA ALA A 411 -21.46 11.43 -1.68
C ALA A 411 -21.75 9.92 -1.80
N ILE A 412 -20.99 9.09 -1.06
CA ILE A 412 -21.19 7.65 -1.01
C ILE A 412 -22.58 7.31 -0.44
N ASP A 413 -22.97 7.96 0.65
CA ASP A 413 -24.28 7.74 1.29
C ASP A 413 -25.42 8.08 0.33
N VAL A 414 -25.39 9.24 -0.31
CA VAL A 414 -26.42 9.67 -1.28
C VAL A 414 -26.48 8.74 -2.50
N PHE A 415 -25.32 8.29 -3.00
CA PHE A 415 -25.24 7.39 -4.15
C PHE A 415 -25.86 6.02 -3.84
N LEU A 416 -25.43 5.40 -2.74
CA LEU A 416 -25.86 4.05 -2.39
C LEU A 416 -27.30 4.02 -1.89
N ALA A 417 -27.76 5.03 -1.15
CA ALA A 417 -29.16 5.12 -0.73
C ALA A 417 -30.13 5.15 -1.92
N LYS A 418 -29.80 5.93 -2.98
CA LYS A 418 -30.60 5.97 -4.21
C LYS A 418 -30.59 4.64 -4.95
N ARG A 419 -29.46 3.95 -5.01
CA ARG A 419 -29.33 2.66 -5.70
C ARG A 419 -30.14 1.57 -5.00
N LEU A 420 -30.11 1.52 -3.67
CA LEU A 420 -30.91 0.58 -2.88
C LEU A 420 -32.40 0.82 -3.02
N ALA A 421 -32.84 2.09 -3.02
CA ALA A 421 -34.23 2.45 -3.24
C ALA A 421 -34.73 2.02 -4.63
N THR A 422 -33.88 2.06 -5.65
CA THR A 422 -34.23 1.65 -7.02
C THR A 422 -34.25 0.12 -7.17
N ALA A 423 -33.39 -0.61 -6.43
CA ALA A 423 -33.34 -2.07 -6.45
C ALA A 423 -34.46 -2.74 -5.64
N GLY A 424 -35.06 -2.03 -4.67
CA GLY A 424 -36.16 -2.50 -3.82
C GLY A 424 -37.57 -2.08 -4.26
N GLY A 425 -37.70 -1.34 -5.40
CA GLY A 425 -38.99 -0.97 -5.95
C GLY A 425 -39.74 -2.19 -6.54
N PRO A 426 -41.09 -2.29 -6.41
CA PRO A 426 -41.83 -3.38 -6.97
C PRO A 426 -41.64 -3.40 -8.48
N ALA A 427 -41.35 -4.60 -9.01
CA ALA A 427 -41.42 -4.86 -10.44
C ALA A 427 -42.89 -4.64 -10.86
N ASN A 428 -43.15 -3.55 -11.57
CA ASN A 428 -44.41 -3.34 -12.28
C ASN A 428 -44.38 -4.08 -13.60
#